data_54b9490c194f43724109a11943ab04b9
#
_entry.id   54b9490c194f43724109a11943ab04b9
#
_cell.length_a   1.000
_cell.length_b   1.000
_cell.length_c   1.000
_cell.angle_alpha   90.00
_cell.angle_beta   90.00
_cell.angle_gamma   90.00
#
_symmetry.space_group_name_H-M   'P 1'
#
loop_
_entity.id
_entity.type
_entity.pdbx_description
1 polymer ?
#
loop_
_entity_poly.entity_id
_entity_poly.type
_entity_poly.pdbx_seq_one_letter_code
_entity_poly.pdbx_strand_id
1 'polypeptide(L)'
;MALGAAISLAGCDYLPFGYTPIKEILGAPAHFEGKQVKLEGKVRDPMKLPILGKAFVLHDEGGEITVMTEGTLPAANSEVALKGTVKSAAIIGGQSLGLRVEEIHRLR
;
A
#
# COMPACT_ATOMS: atom_id res chain seq x y z
N MET A 1 -27.78 17.03 -10.44
CA MET A 1 -27.02 18.15 -9.98
C MET A 1 -26.14 17.75 -8.83
N ALA A 2 -26.53 18.06 -7.61
CA ALA A 2 -25.75 17.65 -6.47
C ALA A 2 -25.45 16.16 -6.48
N LEU A 3 -26.36 15.44 -7.03
CA LEU A 3 -26.24 14.01 -7.15
C LEU A 3 -25.03 13.61 -7.99
N GLY A 4 -24.76 14.36 -9.03
CA GLY A 4 -23.63 14.04 -9.86
C GLY A 4 -22.31 14.17 -9.13
N ALA A 5 -22.19 15.17 -8.27
CA ALA A 5 -21.00 15.37 -7.49
C ALA A 5 -20.73 14.21 -6.53
N ALA A 6 -21.77 13.71 -5.91
CA ALA A 6 -21.62 12.57 -5.01
C ALA A 6 -21.13 11.34 -5.75
N ILE A 7 -21.64 11.14 -6.93
CA ILE A 7 -21.22 10.00 -7.74
C ILE A 7 -19.77 10.14 -8.13
N SER A 8 -19.33 11.34 -8.46
CA SER A 8 -17.93 11.56 -8.80
C SER A 8 -17.00 11.20 -7.67
N LEU A 9 -17.35 11.58 -6.44
CA LEU A 9 -16.51 11.25 -5.31
C LEU A 9 -16.40 9.77 -5.10
N ALA A 10 -17.50 9.06 -5.20
CA ALA A 10 -17.47 7.63 -5.07
C ALA A 10 -16.62 7.00 -6.17
N GLY A 11 -16.71 7.55 -7.37
CA GLY A 11 -15.94 7.04 -8.48
C GLY A 11 -14.45 7.19 -8.28
N CYS A 12 -14.02 8.25 -7.61
CA CYS A 12 -12.60 8.47 -7.39
C CYS A 12 -11.96 7.35 -6.59
N ASP A 13 -12.69 6.76 -5.66
CA ASP A 13 -12.15 5.69 -4.84
C ASP A 13 -11.91 4.41 -5.62
N TYR A 14 -12.53 4.27 -6.76
CA TYR A 14 -12.50 3.03 -7.52
C TYR A 14 -11.88 3.17 -8.91
N LEU A 15 -11.27 4.31 -9.19
CA LEU A 15 -10.66 4.50 -10.49
C LEU A 15 -9.51 3.52 -10.67
N PRO A 16 -9.52 2.74 -11.76
CA PRO A 16 -8.49 1.71 -11.94
C PRO A 16 -7.11 2.28 -12.20
N PHE A 17 -7.02 3.51 -12.63
CA PHE A 17 -5.75 4.17 -12.90
C PHE A 17 -5.38 5.19 -11.84
N GLY A 18 -6.17 5.32 -10.79
CA GLY A 18 -5.88 6.26 -9.73
C GLY A 18 -4.95 5.67 -8.68
N TYR A 19 -3.92 6.42 -8.32
CA TYR A 19 -3.01 6.01 -7.25
C TYR A 19 -3.33 6.78 -6.00
N THR A 20 -3.24 6.09 -4.86
CA THR A 20 -3.48 6.70 -3.56
C THR A 20 -2.15 7.23 -3.03
N PRO A 21 -2.06 8.51 -2.68
CA PRO A 21 -0.85 9.01 -2.03
C PRO A 21 -0.63 8.31 -0.70
N ILE A 22 0.61 7.94 -0.42
CA ILE A 22 0.91 7.22 0.80
C ILE A 22 0.55 8.04 2.03
N LYS A 23 0.75 9.36 1.98
CA LYS A 23 0.42 10.20 3.13
C LYS A 23 -1.04 10.12 3.54
N GLU A 24 -1.94 9.84 2.59
CA GLU A 24 -3.35 9.72 2.94
C GLU A 24 -3.61 8.48 3.75
N ILE A 25 -2.91 7.40 3.44
CA ILE A 25 -3.04 6.18 4.24
C ILE A 25 -2.47 6.40 5.62
N LEU A 26 -1.32 7.07 5.71
CA LEU A 26 -0.68 7.36 6.99
C LEU A 26 -1.55 8.24 7.87
N GLY A 27 -2.29 9.15 7.25
CA GLY A 27 -3.13 10.08 8.00
C GLY A 27 -4.44 9.49 8.48
N ALA A 28 -4.88 8.37 7.89
CA ALA A 28 -6.16 7.78 8.24
C ALA A 28 -6.12 6.26 8.10
N PRO A 29 -5.25 5.58 8.84
CA PRO A 29 -5.08 4.14 8.65
C PRO A 29 -6.36 3.35 8.91
N ALA A 30 -7.17 3.75 9.87
CA ALA A 30 -8.41 3.04 10.14
C ALA A 30 -9.38 3.15 8.98
N HIS A 31 -9.36 4.27 8.28
CA HIS A 31 -10.23 4.47 7.13
C HIS A 31 -9.87 3.52 6.00
N PHE A 32 -8.60 3.22 5.84
CA PHE A 32 -8.12 2.37 4.76
C PHE A 32 -8.05 0.89 5.13
N GLU A 33 -8.25 0.55 6.39
CA GLU A 33 -8.12 -0.84 6.83
C GLU A 33 -8.96 -1.77 5.97
N GLY A 34 -8.33 -2.78 5.40
CA GLY A 34 -8.99 -3.77 4.56
C GLY A 34 -9.28 -3.31 3.15
N LYS A 35 -8.98 -2.07 2.82
CA LYS A 35 -9.27 -1.56 1.48
C LYS A 35 -8.11 -1.82 0.53
N GLN A 36 -8.44 -2.01 -0.73
CA GLN A 36 -7.45 -2.16 -1.78
C GLN A 36 -7.09 -0.79 -2.32
N VAL A 37 -5.80 -0.59 -2.49
CA VAL A 37 -5.27 0.68 -3.00
C VAL A 37 -4.26 0.39 -4.10
N LYS A 38 -4.03 1.38 -4.95
CA LYS A 38 -2.95 1.34 -5.93
C LYS A 38 -1.90 2.34 -5.48
N LEU A 39 -0.67 1.87 -5.42
CA LEU A 39 0.44 2.69 -4.95
C LEU A 39 1.54 2.69 -5.99
N GLU A 40 2.28 3.79 -6.04
CA GLU A 40 3.51 3.83 -6.82
C GLU A 40 4.54 4.62 -6.06
N GLY A 41 5.80 4.28 -6.27
CA GLY A 41 6.89 4.96 -5.59
C GLY A 41 8.19 4.24 -5.79
N LYS A 42 9.19 4.65 -5.01
CA LYS A 42 10.51 4.04 -5.05
C LYS A 42 10.67 3.05 -3.92
N VAL A 43 11.44 2.01 -4.21
CA VAL A 43 11.68 0.92 -3.26
C VAL A 43 12.87 1.25 -2.38
N ARG A 44 12.73 0.99 -1.08
CA ARG A 44 13.81 1.08 -0.11
C ARG A 44 13.82 -0.17 0.75
N ASP A 45 15.00 -0.54 1.20
CA ASP A 45 15.20 -1.58 2.21
C ASP A 45 14.46 -2.89 1.90
N PRO A 46 14.64 -3.45 0.69
CA PRO A 46 14.05 -4.76 0.44
C PRO A 46 14.68 -5.78 1.38
N MET A 47 13.86 -6.63 1.98
CA MET A 47 14.34 -7.56 2.99
C MET A 47 13.54 -8.85 3.00
N LYS A 48 14.18 -9.91 3.46
CA LYS A 48 13.52 -11.17 3.72
C LYS A 48 13.37 -11.34 5.22
N LEU A 49 12.16 -11.66 5.64
CA LEU A 49 11.85 -11.81 7.06
C LEU A 49 11.61 -13.29 7.35
N PRO A 50 12.22 -13.84 8.41
CA PRO A 50 12.24 -15.29 8.61
C PRO A 50 10.87 -15.96 8.63
N ILE A 51 9.90 -15.33 9.24
CA ILE A 51 8.56 -15.93 9.35
C ILE A 51 7.56 -15.18 8.49
N LEU A 52 7.76 -13.88 8.35
CA LEU A 52 6.77 -13.00 7.74
C LEU A 52 6.87 -12.94 6.22
N GLY A 53 7.98 -13.42 5.66
CA GLY A 53 8.16 -13.41 4.21
C GLY A 53 9.05 -12.28 3.75
N LYS A 54 8.65 -11.60 2.68
CA LYS A 54 9.46 -10.56 2.07
C LYS A 54 8.77 -9.22 2.21
N ALA A 55 9.55 -8.18 2.37
CA ALA A 55 9.00 -6.85 2.54
C ALA A 55 9.94 -5.81 1.94
N PHE A 56 9.39 -4.67 1.61
CA PHE A 56 10.17 -3.50 1.22
C PHE A 56 9.40 -2.27 1.63
N VAL A 57 10.11 -1.14 1.70
CA VAL A 57 9.49 0.14 1.96
C VAL A 57 9.24 0.81 0.63
N LEU A 58 8.02 1.30 0.45
CA LEU A 58 7.67 2.08 -0.73
C LEU A 58 7.52 3.52 -0.30
N HIS A 59 8.18 4.43 -1.01
CA HIS A 59 8.04 5.84 -0.67
C HIS A 59 7.70 6.66 -1.90
N ASP A 60 6.84 7.63 -1.69
CA ASP A 60 6.51 8.63 -2.69
C ASP A 60 6.85 10.01 -2.10
N GLU A 61 6.31 11.05 -2.70
CA GLU A 61 6.64 12.41 -2.26
C GLU A 61 6.14 12.73 -0.86
N GLY A 62 5.13 12.03 -0.40
CA GLY A 62 4.48 12.37 0.85
C GLY A 62 4.70 11.43 2.01
N GLY A 63 5.30 10.28 1.79
CA GLY A 63 5.48 9.35 2.89
C GLY A 63 6.04 8.01 2.49
N GLU A 64 6.13 7.13 3.46
CA GLU A 64 6.64 5.78 3.29
C GLU A 64 5.69 4.79 3.92
N ILE A 65 5.60 3.60 3.34
CA ILE A 65 4.80 2.55 3.92
C ILE A 65 5.47 1.21 3.61
N THR A 66 5.37 0.29 4.54
CA THR A 66 5.93 -1.04 4.35
C THR A 66 4.98 -1.86 3.49
N VAL A 67 5.54 -2.56 2.51
CA VAL A 67 4.78 -3.45 1.63
C VAL A 67 5.28 -4.87 1.86
N MET A 68 4.35 -5.76 2.16
CA MET A 68 4.63 -7.19 2.27
C MET A 68 4.32 -7.84 0.94
N THR A 69 5.20 -8.72 0.48
CA THR A 69 5.01 -9.34 -0.82
C THR A 69 5.37 -10.83 -0.75
N GLU A 70 4.68 -11.61 -1.55
CA GLU A 70 5.04 -13.01 -1.76
C GLU A 70 5.74 -13.19 -3.11
N GLY A 71 5.78 -12.14 -3.89
CA GLY A 71 6.43 -12.19 -5.19
C GLY A 71 7.90 -11.88 -5.12
N THR A 72 8.45 -11.45 -6.24
CA THR A 72 9.85 -11.11 -6.34
C THR A 72 10.11 -9.77 -5.64
N LEU A 73 11.15 -9.73 -4.80
CA LEU A 73 11.54 -8.47 -4.20
C LEU A 73 12.10 -7.53 -5.28
N PRO A 74 11.58 -6.31 -5.36
CA PRO A 74 12.14 -5.35 -6.30
C PRO A 74 13.50 -4.83 -5.80
N ALA A 75 14.30 -4.35 -6.72
CA ALA A 75 15.60 -3.80 -6.36
C ALA A 75 15.43 -2.46 -5.64
N ALA A 76 16.35 -2.19 -4.72
CA ALA A 76 16.37 -0.90 -4.03
C ALA A 76 16.50 0.23 -5.07
N ASN A 77 15.79 1.31 -4.83
CA ASN A 77 15.76 2.50 -5.67
C ASN A 77 15.03 2.34 -7.00
N SER A 78 14.46 1.17 -7.27
CA SER A 78 13.63 1.02 -8.45
C SER A 78 12.26 1.64 -8.22
N GLU A 79 11.60 2.01 -9.30
CA GLU A 79 10.23 2.51 -9.22
C GLU A 79 9.28 1.38 -9.54
N VAL A 80 8.27 1.23 -8.68
CA VAL A 80 7.27 0.19 -8.88
C VAL A 80 5.89 0.76 -8.67
N ALA A 81 4.92 0.08 -9.25
CA ALA A 81 3.51 0.34 -8.99
C ALA A 81 2.87 -0.98 -8.65
N LEU A 82 1.95 -0.96 -7.69
CA LEU A 82 1.33 -2.19 -7.24
C LEU A 82 -0.07 -1.93 -6.71
N LYS A 83 -0.80 -3.01 -6.58
CA LYS A 83 -2.10 -3.01 -5.93
C LYS A 83 -1.99 -3.87 -4.67
N GLY A 84 -2.54 -3.40 -3.58
CA GLY A 84 -2.47 -4.13 -2.33
C GLY A 84 -3.59 -3.78 -1.39
N THR A 85 -3.65 -4.50 -0.28
CA THR A 85 -4.65 -4.29 0.76
C THR A 85 -3.97 -3.66 1.96
N VAL A 86 -4.58 -2.60 2.48
CA VAL A 86 -4.05 -1.92 3.66
C VAL A 86 -4.43 -2.71 4.90
N LYS A 87 -3.44 -2.95 5.75
CA LYS A 87 -3.62 -3.59 7.05
C LYS A 87 -2.99 -2.70 8.10
N SER A 88 -3.72 -2.38 9.14
CA SER A 88 -3.23 -1.41 10.10
C SER A 88 -2.60 -2.03 11.34
N ALA A 89 -2.95 -3.26 11.70
CA ALA A 89 -2.36 -3.90 12.85
C ALA A 89 -2.53 -5.40 12.76
N ALA A 90 -1.57 -6.14 13.33
CA ALA A 90 -1.66 -7.58 13.45
C ALA A 90 -0.61 -8.05 14.44
N ILE A 91 -0.82 -9.24 15.00
CA ILE A 91 0.18 -9.90 15.81
C ILE A 91 0.44 -11.26 15.18
N ILE A 92 1.68 -11.47 14.74
CA ILE A 92 2.06 -12.70 14.08
C ILE A 92 3.31 -13.24 14.75
N GLY A 93 3.24 -14.47 15.22
CA GLY A 93 4.39 -15.10 15.88
C GLY A 93 4.87 -14.33 17.09
N GLY A 94 3.97 -13.66 17.79
CA GLY A 94 4.33 -12.88 18.96
C GLY A 94 4.83 -11.48 18.64
N GLN A 95 4.92 -11.14 17.36
CA GLN A 95 5.36 -9.81 16.93
C GLN A 95 4.19 -8.96 16.49
N SER A 96 4.20 -7.72 16.90
CA SER A 96 3.20 -6.75 16.49
C SER A 96 3.63 -6.13 15.17
N LEU A 97 2.75 -6.19 14.17
CA LEU A 97 2.96 -5.54 12.89
C LEU A 97 2.08 -4.32 12.81
N GLY A 98 2.70 -3.21 12.44
CA GLY A 98 1.96 -1.97 12.29
C GLY A 98 1.35 -1.82 10.91
N LEU A 99 1.10 -0.59 10.55
CA LEU A 99 0.51 -0.25 9.27
C LEU A 99 1.37 -0.76 8.12
N ARG A 100 0.74 -1.46 7.21
CA ARG A 100 1.43 -2.02 6.05
C ARG A 100 0.45 -2.27 4.93
N VAL A 101 0.98 -2.53 3.75
CA VAL A 101 0.19 -2.95 2.61
C VAL A 101 0.63 -4.36 2.25
N GLU A 102 -0.34 -5.25 2.04
CA GLU A 102 -0.08 -6.60 1.56
C GLU A 102 -0.32 -6.61 0.07
N GLU A 103 0.75 -6.81 -0.70
CA GLU A 103 0.67 -6.73 -2.14
C GLU A 103 -0.20 -7.85 -2.71
N ILE A 104 -1.12 -7.47 -3.60
CA ILE A 104 -1.94 -8.43 -4.33
C ILE A 104 -1.33 -8.64 -5.71
N HIS A 105 -0.90 -7.58 -6.36
CA HIS A 105 -0.48 -7.65 -7.75
C HIS A 105 0.50 -6.53 -8.06
N ARG A 106 1.62 -6.88 -8.69
CA ARG A 106 2.58 -5.90 -9.15
C ARG A 106 2.16 -5.41 -10.53
N LEU A 107 2.01 -4.10 -10.66
CA LEU A 107 1.54 -3.49 -11.91
C LEU A 107 2.68 -3.12 -12.83
N ARG A 108 3.85 -2.81 -12.25
CA ARG A 108 4.95 -2.33 -13.07
C ARG A 108 6.30 -2.57 -12.42
#